data_bc53fe697757c9a7167869de8f46926f
#
_entry.id   bc53fe697757c9a7167869de8f46926f
#
_cell.length_a   1.000
_cell.length_b   1.000
_cell.length_c   1.000
_cell.angle_alpha   90.00
_cell.angle_beta   90.00
_cell.angle_gamma   90.00
#
_symmetry.space_group_name_H-M   'P 1'
#
loop_
_entity.id
_entity.type
_entity.pdbx_description
1 polymer ?
#
loop_
_entity_poly.entity_id
_entity_poly.type
_entity_poly.pdbx_seq_one_letter_code
_entity_poly.pdbx_strand_id
1 'polypeptide(L)'
;MAAPAVSMQALLDAGAHFGHQTHRWNPKMKPYIFGERNGVHIIDLSQTVPLFARALDFVSSTVAAGGKVLFVGTKRQAQDPIADAARQSGQHFVNHRWLGGMLTNWKTISNSIKRFKALRSSCPATPRA
;
A
#
# COMPACT_ATOMS: atom_id res chain seq x y z
N MET A 1 9.18 17.96 12.09
CA MET A 1 8.23 17.20 12.94
C MET A 1 8.68 15.75 12.93
N ALA A 2 8.91 15.15 14.10
CA ALA A 2 9.26 13.73 14.18
C ALA A 2 8.07 12.90 13.71
N ALA A 3 8.31 11.87 12.88
CA ALA A 3 7.28 10.93 12.47
C ALA A 3 6.69 10.24 13.72
N PRO A 4 5.37 9.97 13.76
CA PRO A 4 4.76 9.31 14.90
C PRO A 4 5.42 7.95 15.12
N ALA A 5 5.96 7.74 16.30
CA ALA A 5 6.57 6.46 16.66
C ALA A 5 5.47 5.40 16.76
N VAL A 6 5.47 4.46 15.85
CA VAL A 6 4.58 3.28 15.93
C VAL A 6 5.12 2.35 17.00
N SER A 7 4.34 2.14 18.06
CA SER A 7 4.71 1.24 19.13
C SER A 7 4.51 -0.22 18.75
N MET A 8 5.33 -1.12 19.29
CA MET A 8 5.16 -2.56 19.12
C MET A 8 3.78 -3.02 19.62
N GLN A 9 3.30 -2.43 20.73
CA GLN A 9 1.98 -2.73 21.29
C GLN A 9 0.85 -2.41 20.30
N ALA A 10 0.89 -1.25 19.64
CA ALA A 10 -0.11 -0.88 18.64
C ALA A 10 -0.13 -1.84 17.44
N LEU A 11 1.03 -2.36 17.02
CA LEU A 11 1.11 -3.37 15.97
C LEU A 11 0.55 -4.72 16.42
N LEU A 12 0.79 -5.12 17.66
CA LEU A 12 0.21 -6.33 18.26
C LEU A 12 -1.32 -6.25 18.33
N ASP A 13 -1.84 -5.13 18.83
CA ASP A 13 -3.28 -4.87 18.97
C ASP A 13 -3.98 -4.84 17.59
N ALA A 14 -3.30 -4.33 16.56
CA ALA A 14 -3.78 -4.36 15.17
C ALA A 14 -3.65 -5.74 14.51
N GLY A 15 -3.07 -6.74 15.17
CA GLY A 15 -2.86 -8.08 14.62
C GLY A 15 -1.79 -8.15 13.52
N ALA A 16 -0.88 -7.17 13.43
CA ALA A 16 0.16 -7.12 12.40
C ALA A 16 1.22 -8.23 12.54
N HIS A 17 1.24 -8.93 13.65
CA HIS A 17 2.13 -10.08 13.88
C HIS A 17 1.66 -11.39 13.23
N PHE A 18 0.40 -11.47 12.77
CA PHE A 18 -0.09 -12.67 12.08
C PHE A 18 0.41 -12.70 10.64
N GLY A 19 1.14 -13.74 10.31
CA GLY A 19 1.61 -14.04 8.98
C GLY A 19 0.70 -15.02 8.22
N HIS A 20 1.25 -15.70 7.24
CA HIS A 20 0.56 -16.72 6.48
C HIS A 20 0.53 -18.07 7.22
N GLN A 21 -0.38 -18.94 6.82
CA GLN A 21 -0.36 -20.34 7.22
C GLN A 21 0.96 -21.00 6.78
N THR A 22 1.47 -21.95 7.57
CA THR A 22 2.79 -22.55 7.36
C THR A 22 3.01 -23.14 5.97
N HIS A 23 1.96 -23.70 5.35
CA HIS A 23 2.05 -24.27 3.99
C HIS A 23 1.96 -23.21 2.84
N ARG A 24 1.64 -21.95 3.15
CA ARG A 24 1.48 -20.86 2.17
C ARG A 24 2.55 -19.77 2.28
N TRP A 25 3.55 -19.98 3.09
CA TRP A 25 4.58 -19.00 3.33
C TRP A 25 5.57 -18.88 2.17
N ASN A 26 6.30 -17.75 2.12
CA ASN A 26 7.44 -17.60 1.23
C ASN A 26 8.72 -17.86 2.03
N PRO A 27 9.61 -18.80 1.61
CA PRO A 27 10.87 -19.10 2.32
C PRO A 27 11.79 -17.87 2.52
N LYS A 28 11.69 -16.85 1.68
CA LYS A 28 12.44 -15.59 1.83
C LYS A 28 12.04 -14.80 3.07
N MET A 29 10.87 -15.10 3.66
CA MET A 29 10.41 -14.49 4.91
C MET A 29 11.03 -15.11 6.16
N LYS A 30 11.78 -16.21 6.04
CA LYS A 30 12.40 -16.91 7.18
C LYS A 30 13.14 -15.98 8.16
N PRO A 31 13.94 -14.99 7.73
CA PRO A 31 14.64 -14.09 8.64
C PRO A 31 13.71 -13.18 9.48
N TYR A 32 12.47 -13.00 9.05
CA TYR A 32 11.48 -12.08 9.65
C TYR A 32 10.40 -12.81 10.45
N ILE A 33 10.49 -14.12 10.54
CA ILE A 33 9.53 -14.96 11.27
C ILE A 33 10.09 -15.25 12.66
N PHE A 34 9.32 -14.91 13.68
CA PHE A 34 9.65 -15.23 15.08
C PHE A 34 9.43 -16.73 15.39
N GLY A 35 8.37 -17.30 14.85
CA GLY A 35 8.00 -18.70 15.08
C GLY A 35 6.66 -19.04 14.45
N GLU A 36 6.08 -20.18 14.89
CA GLU A 36 4.73 -20.54 14.47
C GLU A 36 3.84 -20.84 15.69
N ARG A 37 2.56 -20.59 15.53
CA ARG A 37 1.53 -20.96 16.51
C ARG A 37 0.25 -21.36 15.79
N ASN A 38 -0.28 -22.53 16.14
CA ASN A 38 -1.51 -23.08 15.53
C ASN A 38 -1.46 -23.13 14.00
N GLY A 39 -0.31 -23.49 13.40
CA GLY A 39 -0.13 -23.58 11.96
C GLY A 39 -0.06 -22.24 11.23
N VAL A 40 0.12 -21.13 11.96
CA VAL A 40 0.30 -19.77 11.40
C VAL A 40 1.66 -19.24 11.82
N HIS A 41 2.42 -18.69 10.87
CA HIS A 41 3.67 -17.99 11.17
C HIS A 41 3.41 -16.68 11.91
N ILE A 42 4.26 -16.39 12.88
CA ILE A 42 4.25 -15.13 13.64
C ILE A 42 5.43 -14.27 13.16
N ILE A 43 5.14 -13.05 12.75
CA ILE A 43 6.13 -12.09 12.27
C ILE A 43 6.85 -11.45 13.48
N ASP A 44 8.16 -11.31 13.38
CA ASP A 44 8.98 -10.65 14.37
C ASP A 44 8.83 -9.13 14.31
N LEU A 45 8.00 -8.58 15.18
CA LEU A 45 7.75 -7.13 15.24
C LEU A 45 8.94 -6.34 15.76
N SER A 46 9.90 -6.97 16.44
CA SER A 46 11.12 -6.27 16.91
C SER A 46 11.98 -5.80 15.73
N GLN A 47 11.92 -6.50 14.60
CA GLN A 47 12.53 -6.07 13.34
C GLN A 47 11.63 -5.13 12.55
N THR A 48 10.31 -5.30 12.61
CA THR A 48 9.35 -4.49 11.86
C THR A 48 9.36 -3.03 12.30
N VAL A 49 9.39 -2.76 13.60
CA VAL A 49 9.35 -1.39 14.14
C VAL A 49 10.49 -0.51 13.60
N PRO A 50 11.78 -0.90 13.68
CA PRO A 50 12.87 -0.07 13.16
C PRO A 50 12.85 0.02 11.62
N LEU A 51 12.41 -1.02 10.92
CA LEU A 51 12.25 -0.98 9.46
C LEU A 51 11.16 0.00 9.05
N PHE A 52 10.05 0.02 9.79
CA PHE A 52 8.95 0.94 9.56
C PHE A 52 9.36 2.41 9.82
N ALA A 53 10.10 2.66 10.89
CA ALA A 53 10.63 4.01 11.18
C ALA A 53 11.51 4.51 10.00
N ARG A 54 12.43 3.68 9.51
CA ARG A 54 13.26 4.04 8.33
C ARG A 54 12.42 4.29 7.07
N ALA A 55 11.34 3.55 6.86
CA ALA A 55 10.43 3.78 5.73
C ALA A 55 9.70 5.12 5.85
N LEU A 56 9.26 5.51 7.05
CA LEU A 56 8.64 6.81 7.29
C LEU A 56 9.61 7.96 7.05
N ASP A 57 10.87 7.86 7.51
CA ASP A 57 11.90 8.86 7.26
C ASP A 57 12.20 9.01 5.77
N PHE A 58 12.26 7.90 5.05
CA PHE A 58 12.45 7.92 3.60
C PHE A 58 11.30 8.61 2.87
N VAL A 59 10.05 8.30 3.21
CA VAL A 59 8.86 8.95 2.63
C VAL A 59 8.87 10.44 2.94
N SER A 60 9.15 10.81 4.19
CA SER A 60 9.22 12.21 4.63
C SER A 60 10.27 12.99 3.85
N SER A 61 11.48 12.45 3.71
CA SER A 61 12.57 13.10 2.94
C SER A 61 12.24 13.21 1.44
N THR A 62 11.58 12.19 0.88
CA THR A 62 11.13 12.20 -0.53
C THR A 62 10.13 13.32 -0.78
N VAL A 63 9.14 13.46 0.09
CA VAL A 63 8.10 14.51 -0.03
C VAL A 63 8.71 15.90 0.21
N ALA A 64 9.61 16.03 1.18
CA ALA A 64 10.33 17.29 1.44
C ALA A 64 11.16 17.75 0.22
N ALA A 65 11.71 16.81 -0.54
CA ALA A 65 12.41 17.10 -1.80
C ALA A 65 11.46 17.38 -2.99
N GLY A 66 10.14 17.49 -2.76
CA GLY A 66 9.13 17.73 -3.80
C GLY A 66 8.70 16.48 -4.57
N GLY A 67 9.10 15.30 -4.11
CA GLY A 67 8.68 14.02 -4.68
C GLY A 67 7.19 13.74 -4.48
N LYS A 68 6.66 12.79 -5.27
CA LYS A 68 5.27 12.34 -5.18
C LYS A 68 5.23 10.89 -4.70
N VAL A 69 4.22 10.58 -3.90
CA VAL A 69 3.98 9.23 -3.39
C VAL A 69 2.76 8.63 -4.09
N LEU A 70 2.89 7.41 -4.59
CA LEU A 70 1.79 6.64 -5.12
C LEU A 70 1.42 5.53 -4.13
N PHE A 71 0.26 5.66 -3.51
CA PHE A 71 -0.28 4.63 -2.64
C PHE A 71 -0.94 3.52 -3.48
N VAL A 72 -0.56 2.28 -3.24
CA VAL A 72 -1.14 1.12 -3.94
C VAL A 72 -1.75 0.16 -2.92
N GLY A 73 -3.06 -0.05 -3.02
CA GLY A 73 -3.78 -0.94 -2.12
C GLY A 73 -4.95 -1.59 -2.82
N THR A 74 -4.69 -2.65 -3.58
CA THR A 74 -5.72 -3.35 -4.40
C THR A 74 -6.47 -4.43 -3.62
N LYS A 75 -5.99 -4.80 -2.43
CA LYS A 75 -6.70 -5.73 -1.55
C LYS A 75 -7.97 -5.07 -1.01
N ARG A 76 -9.09 -5.79 -1.05
CA ARG A 76 -10.41 -5.25 -0.64
C ARG A 76 -10.39 -4.55 0.72
N GLN A 77 -9.70 -5.13 1.70
CA GLN A 77 -9.59 -4.57 3.05
C GLN A 77 -8.75 -3.28 3.12
N ALA A 78 -7.88 -3.03 2.12
CA ALA A 78 -6.99 -1.87 2.07
C ALA A 78 -7.51 -0.74 1.17
N GLN A 79 -8.52 -1.00 0.34
CA GLN A 79 -8.98 -0.06 -0.70
C GLN A 79 -9.39 1.30 -0.13
N ASP A 80 -10.27 1.31 0.86
CA ASP A 80 -10.80 2.54 1.44
C ASP A 80 -9.76 3.27 2.30
N PRO A 81 -9.06 2.61 3.26
CA PRO A 81 -8.02 3.27 4.03
C PRO A 81 -6.90 3.90 3.18
N ILE A 82 -6.48 3.23 2.09
CA ILE A 82 -5.46 3.75 1.18
C ILE A 82 -5.97 5.00 0.42
N ALA A 83 -7.21 4.97 -0.07
CA ALA A 83 -7.79 6.11 -0.76
C ALA A 83 -7.92 7.33 0.17
N ASP A 84 -8.37 7.12 1.40
CA ASP A 84 -8.57 8.19 2.37
C ASP A 84 -7.23 8.79 2.83
N ALA A 85 -6.24 7.97 3.14
CA ALA A 85 -4.90 8.43 3.49
C ALA A 85 -4.25 9.24 2.35
N ALA A 86 -4.40 8.79 1.10
CA ALA A 86 -3.86 9.51 -0.05
C ALA A 86 -4.57 10.85 -0.30
N ARG A 87 -5.90 10.91 -0.13
CA ARG A 87 -6.67 12.18 -0.23
C ARG A 87 -6.26 13.16 0.85
N GLN A 88 -6.15 12.71 2.12
CA GLN A 88 -5.74 13.55 3.24
C GLN A 88 -4.34 14.14 3.04
N SER A 89 -3.42 13.38 2.46
CA SER A 89 -2.05 13.82 2.20
C SER A 89 -1.86 14.52 0.84
N GLY A 90 -2.91 14.65 0.02
CA GLY A 90 -2.82 15.24 -1.32
C GLY A 90 -1.96 14.43 -2.29
N GLN A 91 -1.81 13.14 -2.06
CA GLN A 91 -1.02 12.23 -2.87
C GLN A 91 -1.88 11.36 -3.80
N HIS A 92 -1.24 10.55 -4.62
CA HIS A 92 -1.91 9.73 -5.62
C HIS A 92 -2.18 8.31 -5.09
N PHE A 93 -3.22 7.65 -5.59
CA PHE A 93 -3.52 6.27 -5.18
C PHE A 93 -4.07 5.41 -6.32
N VAL A 94 -3.84 4.11 -6.19
CA VAL A 94 -4.47 3.04 -6.98
C VAL A 94 -5.04 2.02 -6.00
N ASN A 95 -6.36 2.00 -5.84
CA ASN A 95 -7.04 1.18 -4.85
C ASN A 95 -7.97 0.12 -5.45
N HIS A 96 -8.07 0.00 -6.79
CA HIS A 96 -8.81 -1.05 -7.45
C HIS A 96 -7.85 -2.05 -8.11
N ARG A 97 -7.81 -2.08 -9.42
CA ARG A 97 -6.95 -2.99 -10.17
C ARG A 97 -5.66 -2.29 -10.60
N TRP A 98 -4.52 -2.92 -10.32
CA TRP A 98 -3.26 -2.51 -10.93
C TRP A 98 -3.25 -2.94 -12.41
N LEU A 99 -3.15 -1.98 -13.32
CA LEU A 99 -3.05 -2.28 -14.75
C LEU A 99 -1.63 -2.76 -15.07
N GLY A 100 -1.53 -3.88 -15.79
CA GLY A 100 -0.22 -4.36 -16.25
C GLY A 100 0.48 -3.31 -17.11
N GLY A 101 1.78 -3.08 -16.85
CA GLY A 101 2.59 -2.14 -17.60
C GLY A 101 2.51 -0.68 -17.14
N MET A 102 1.89 -0.37 -16.01
CA MET A 102 1.84 1.01 -15.50
C MET A 102 3.22 1.64 -15.28
N LEU A 103 4.22 0.85 -14.90
CA LEU A 103 5.61 1.31 -14.75
C LEU A 103 6.49 0.97 -15.96
N THR A 104 6.24 -0.14 -16.64
CA THR A 104 7.09 -0.65 -17.72
C THR A 104 6.63 -0.25 -19.12
N ASN A 105 5.33 0.03 -19.32
CA ASN A 105 4.73 0.41 -20.60
C ASN A 105 3.75 1.58 -20.43
N TRP A 106 4.21 2.66 -19.80
CA TRP A 106 3.39 3.83 -19.51
C TRP A 106 2.79 4.48 -20.76
N LYS A 107 3.49 4.45 -21.89
CA LYS A 107 3.01 5.03 -23.16
C LYS A 107 1.64 4.45 -23.56
N THR A 108 1.52 3.13 -23.54
CA THR A 108 0.26 2.44 -23.87
C THR A 108 -0.83 2.72 -22.85
N ILE A 109 -0.51 2.67 -21.56
CA ILE A 109 -1.46 2.97 -20.47
C ILE A 109 -1.95 4.42 -20.56
N SER A 110 -1.05 5.37 -20.78
CA SER A 110 -1.38 6.79 -20.95
C SER A 110 -2.34 7.03 -22.13
N ASN A 111 -2.14 6.37 -23.26
CA ASN A 111 -3.05 6.46 -24.40
C ASN A 111 -4.45 5.90 -24.06
N SER A 112 -4.53 4.79 -23.36
CA SER A 112 -5.81 4.23 -22.89
C SER A 112 -6.54 5.17 -21.95
N ILE A 113 -5.81 5.83 -21.04
CA ILE A 113 -6.38 6.84 -20.13
C ILE A 113 -6.88 8.07 -20.91
N LYS A 114 -6.12 8.55 -21.90
CA LYS A 114 -6.54 9.67 -22.77
C LYS A 114 -7.84 9.33 -23.50
N ARG A 115 -7.92 8.14 -24.08
CA ARG A 115 -9.13 7.65 -24.75
C ARG A 115 -10.33 7.55 -23.78
N PHE A 116 -10.12 7.03 -22.59
CA PHE A 116 -11.16 6.98 -21.56
C PHE A 116 -11.67 8.38 -21.18
N LYS A 117 -10.78 9.34 -20.99
CA LYS A 117 -11.16 10.74 -20.69
C LYS A 117 -11.97 11.37 -21.83
N ALA A 118 -11.57 11.17 -23.08
CA ALA A 118 -12.30 11.64 -24.25
C ALA A 118 -13.71 11.04 -24.35
N LEU A 119 -13.85 9.73 -24.13
CA LEU A 119 -15.15 9.05 -24.14
C LEU A 119 -16.05 9.52 -22.99
N ARG A 120 -15.47 9.74 -21.80
CA ARG A 120 -16.21 10.23 -20.64
C ARG A 120 -16.73 11.66 -20.83
N SER A 121 -16.01 12.52 -21.54
CA SER A 121 -16.46 13.89 -21.86
C SER A 121 -17.54 13.93 -22.93
N SER A 122 -17.58 12.93 -23.82
CA SER A 122 -18.60 12.83 -24.87
C SER A 122 -19.87 12.08 -24.47
N CYS A 123 -19.87 11.34 -23.35
CA CYS A 123 -21.06 10.72 -22.78
C CYS A 123 -21.57 11.56 -21.61
N PRO A 124 -22.75 12.20 -21.71
CA PRO A 124 -23.37 12.85 -20.55
C PRO A 124 -23.64 11.77 -19.48
N ALA A 125 -23.24 12.08 -18.24
CA ALA A 125 -23.42 11.18 -17.11
C ALA A 125 -24.92 10.89 -16.93
N THR A 126 -25.34 9.65 -17.25
CA THR A 126 -26.65 9.15 -16.81
C THR A 126 -26.56 9.00 -15.27
N PRO A 127 -27.41 9.68 -14.49
CA PRO A 127 -27.42 9.49 -13.07
C PRO A 127 -27.76 8.03 -12.76
N ARG A 128 -26.90 7.35 -12.03
CA ARG A 128 -27.25 6.04 -11.46
C ARG A 128 -28.31 6.25 -10.40
N ALA A 129 -29.50 5.70 -10.65
CA ALA A 129 -30.55 5.56 -9.65
C ALA A 129 -30.10 4.68 -8.49
#